data_144ee8b8c0730bb3a5c728c2bf05ce20
#
_entry.id   144ee8b8c0730bb3a5c728c2bf05ce20
#
_cell.length_a   1.000
_cell.length_b   1.000
_cell.length_c   1.000
_cell.angle_alpha   90.00
_cell.angle_beta   90.00
_cell.angle_gamma   90.00
#
_symmetry.space_group_name_H-M   'P 1'
#
loop_
_entity.id
_entity.type
_entity.pdbx_description
1 polymer ?
#
loop_
_entity_poly.entity_id
_entity_poly.type
_entity_poly.pdbx_seq_one_letter_code
_entity_poly.pdbx_strand_id
1 'polypeptide(L)'
;MADHLSEEEQIEAVKRWWAANGMQTIFAVVLVIGGYFGWQYWEQEQAIQTDQASDAYLQMIEIVSGTNPGELLGEDQQAEVNTAADQLKENHSNSAYAQFAAMLKAKLAVDNQDLDTAASELQWALDNSPAPATERLVRLRLARVE
;
A
#
# COMPACT_ATOMS: atom_id res chain seq x y z
N MET A 1 -32.02 -34.92 -36.88
CA MET A 1 -31.01 -35.08 -37.95
C MET A 1 -29.89 -34.12 -37.60
N ALA A 2 -28.79 -34.66 -37.09
CA ALA A 2 -27.61 -33.83 -36.84
C ALA A 2 -26.88 -33.66 -38.16
N ASP A 3 -26.83 -32.44 -38.66
CA ASP A 3 -26.07 -32.05 -39.86
C ASP A 3 -24.57 -32.23 -39.52
N HIS A 4 -24.01 -33.32 -40.00
CA HIS A 4 -22.56 -33.50 -40.04
C HIS A 4 -22.04 -32.66 -41.19
N LEU A 5 -21.81 -31.38 -40.95
CA LEU A 5 -20.97 -30.58 -41.81
C LEU A 5 -19.65 -31.35 -42.00
N SER A 6 -19.26 -31.60 -43.25
CA SER A 6 -17.98 -32.30 -43.50
C SER A 6 -16.83 -31.51 -42.89
N GLU A 7 -15.79 -32.18 -42.41
CA GLU A 7 -14.63 -31.55 -41.78
C GLU A 7 -14.03 -30.44 -42.68
N GLU A 8 -14.12 -30.64 -44.02
CA GLU A 8 -13.66 -29.66 -45.00
C GLU A 8 -14.51 -28.38 -45.00
N GLU A 9 -15.84 -28.48 -44.86
CA GLU A 9 -16.73 -27.30 -44.81
C GLU A 9 -16.54 -26.51 -43.53
N GLN A 10 -16.25 -27.18 -42.42
CA GLN A 10 -15.92 -26.51 -41.13
C GLN A 10 -14.59 -25.73 -41.22
N ILE A 11 -13.57 -26.33 -41.85
CA ILE A 11 -12.27 -25.69 -42.05
C ILE A 11 -12.40 -24.47 -42.97
N GLU A 12 -13.19 -24.57 -44.04
CA GLU A 12 -13.42 -23.44 -44.95
C GLU A 12 -14.22 -22.31 -44.29
N ALA A 13 -15.19 -22.64 -43.44
CA ALA A 13 -15.93 -21.65 -42.67
C ALA A 13 -15.04 -20.88 -41.70
N VAL A 14 -14.14 -21.58 -40.97
CA VAL A 14 -13.14 -20.97 -40.08
C VAL A 14 -12.16 -20.08 -40.85
N LYS A 15 -11.66 -20.54 -42.01
CA LYS A 15 -10.78 -19.74 -42.87
C LYS A 15 -11.43 -18.45 -43.35
N ARG A 16 -12.69 -18.51 -43.79
CA ARG A 16 -13.46 -17.33 -44.23
C ARG A 16 -13.71 -16.35 -43.08
N TRP A 17 -14.09 -16.87 -41.93
CA TRP A 17 -14.28 -16.05 -40.74
C TRP A 17 -12.98 -15.35 -40.31
N TRP A 18 -11.85 -16.10 -40.32
CA TRP A 18 -10.54 -15.56 -40.01
C TRP A 18 -10.08 -14.49 -41.00
N ALA A 19 -10.31 -14.70 -42.28
CA ALA A 19 -10.00 -13.71 -43.34
C ALA A 19 -10.79 -12.40 -43.14
N ALA A 20 -12.03 -12.50 -42.64
CA ALA A 20 -12.90 -11.34 -42.43
C ALA A 20 -12.63 -10.64 -41.07
N ASN A 21 -12.29 -11.40 -40.02
CA ASN A 21 -12.24 -10.89 -38.63
C ASN A 21 -10.88 -11.07 -37.98
N GLY A 22 -9.90 -11.70 -38.61
CA GLY A 22 -8.62 -12.08 -38.02
C GLY A 22 -7.87 -10.89 -37.39
N MET A 23 -7.83 -9.75 -38.10
CA MET A 23 -7.16 -8.55 -37.58
C MET A 23 -7.82 -8.02 -36.29
N GLN A 24 -9.17 -7.99 -36.27
CA GLN A 24 -9.91 -7.55 -35.08
C GLN A 24 -9.73 -8.52 -33.92
N THR A 25 -9.70 -9.82 -34.19
CA THR A 25 -9.46 -10.87 -33.20
C THR A 25 -8.05 -10.75 -32.61
N ILE A 26 -7.03 -10.53 -33.47
CA ILE A 26 -5.65 -10.31 -32.99
C ILE A 26 -5.59 -9.07 -32.09
N PHE A 27 -6.19 -7.96 -32.48
CA PHE A 27 -6.25 -6.76 -31.65
C PHE A 27 -6.94 -7.01 -30.31
N ALA A 28 -8.05 -7.73 -30.29
CA ALA A 28 -8.76 -8.06 -29.06
C ALA A 28 -7.90 -8.94 -28.14
N VAL A 29 -7.22 -9.95 -28.67
CA VAL A 29 -6.31 -10.83 -27.92
C VAL A 29 -5.13 -10.04 -27.36
N VAL A 30 -4.51 -9.17 -28.15
CA VAL A 30 -3.39 -8.31 -27.72
C VAL A 30 -3.83 -7.36 -26.61
N LEU A 31 -5.03 -6.77 -26.70
CA LEU A 31 -5.58 -5.91 -25.65
C LEU A 31 -5.83 -6.66 -24.34
N VAL A 32 -6.38 -7.87 -24.41
CA VAL A 32 -6.63 -8.70 -23.23
C VAL A 32 -5.30 -9.10 -22.57
N ILE A 33 -4.34 -9.57 -23.36
CA ILE A 33 -3.02 -9.98 -22.86
C ILE A 33 -2.29 -8.76 -22.29
N GLY A 34 -2.25 -7.65 -23.01
CA GLY A 34 -1.61 -6.41 -22.55
C GLY A 34 -2.27 -5.84 -21.29
N GLY A 35 -3.60 -5.87 -21.23
CA GLY A 35 -4.35 -5.47 -20.03
C GLY A 35 -4.05 -6.37 -18.82
N TYR A 36 -4.00 -7.68 -19.03
CA TYR A 36 -3.67 -8.64 -17.96
C TYR A 36 -2.26 -8.44 -17.41
N PHE A 37 -1.25 -8.33 -18.29
CA PHE A 37 0.13 -8.10 -17.87
C PHE A 37 0.32 -6.72 -17.25
N GLY A 38 -0.36 -5.68 -17.75
CA GLY A 38 -0.33 -4.34 -17.18
C GLY A 38 -0.93 -4.32 -15.78
N TRP A 39 -2.07 -5.00 -15.57
CA TRP A 39 -2.69 -5.15 -14.25
C TRP A 39 -1.77 -5.91 -13.28
N GLN A 40 -1.22 -7.05 -13.71
CA GLN A 40 -0.33 -7.87 -12.88
C GLN A 40 0.94 -7.11 -12.47
N TYR A 41 1.53 -6.34 -13.39
CA TYR A 41 2.69 -5.51 -13.09
C TYR A 41 2.37 -4.44 -12.04
N TRP A 42 1.22 -3.76 -12.19
CA TRP A 42 0.77 -2.75 -11.24
C TRP A 42 0.48 -3.33 -9.85
N GLU A 43 -0.17 -4.49 -9.78
CA GLU A 43 -0.45 -5.19 -8.53
C GLU A 43 0.84 -5.65 -7.82
N GLN A 44 1.80 -6.15 -8.58
CA GLN A 44 3.10 -6.58 -8.05
C GLN A 44 3.90 -5.39 -7.49
N GLU A 45 3.89 -4.24 -8.15
CA GLU A 45 4.54 -3.03 -7.66
C GLU A 45 3.92 -2.55 -6.34
N GLN A 46 2.60 -2.57 -6.22
CA GLN A 46 1.88 -2.26 -4.99
C GLN A 46 2.23 -3.22 -3.84
N ALA A 47 2.34 -4.52 -4.14
CA ALA A 47 2.73 -5.52 -3.15
C ALA A 47 4.15 -5.29 -2.61
N ILE A 48 5.12 -5.03 -3.49
CA ILE A 48 6.51 -4.76 -3.12
C ILE A 48 6.60 -3.50 -2.22
N GLN A 49 5.90 -2.44 -2.56
CA GLN A 49 5.88 -1.22 -1.75
C GLN A 49 5.24 -1.44 -0.37
N THR A 50 4.21 -2.27 -0.30
CA THR A 50 3.57 -2.64 0.96
C THR A 50 4.48 -3.49 1.83
N ASP A 51 5.19 -4.45 1.26
CA ASP A 51 6.14 -5.31 1.97
C ASP A 51 7.30 -4.49 2.54
N GLN A 52 7.88 -3.58 1.75
CA GLN A 52 8.94 -2.68 2.21
C GLN A 52 8.48 -1.76 3.34
N ALA A 53 7.27 -1.21 3.25
CA ALA A 53 6.70 -0.39 4.30
C ALA A 53 6.43 -1.19 5.58
N SER A 54 5.99 -2.44 5.45
CA SER A 54 5.80 -3.37 6.57
C SER A 54 7.11 -3.68 7.27
N ASP A 55 8.15 -4.03 6.52
CA ASP A 55 9.47 -4.38 7.06
C ASP A 55 10.09 -3.19 7.82
N ALA A 56 10.02 -1.99 7.24
CA ALA A 56 10.49 -0.78 7.90
C ALA A 56 9.73 -0.50 9.21
N TYR A 57 8.42 -0.69 9.22
CA TYR A 57 7.59 -0.52 10.41
C TYR A 57 7.91 -1.57 11.48
N LEU A 58 8.12 -2.84 11.10
CA LEU A 58 8.49 -3.90 12.04
C LEU A 58 9.82 -3.64 12.71
N GLN A 59 10.83 -3.12 12.00
CA GLN A 59 12.09 -2.69 12.59
C GLN A 59 11.89 -1.61 13.67
N MET A 60 11.03 -0.61 13.40
CA MET A 60 10.69 0.40 14.39
C MET A 60 10.04 -0.21 15.65
N ILE A 61 9.09 -1.15 15.45
CA ILE A 61 8.43 -1.83 16.57
C ILE A 61 9.42 -2.67 17.37
N GLU A 62 10.39 -3.30 16.73
CA GLU A 62 11.43 -4.08 17.42
C GLU A 62 12.25 -3.20 18.37
N ILE A 63 12.66 -2.00 17.93
CA ILE A 63 13.37 -1.03 18.78
C ILE A 63 12.51 -0.66 19.99
N VAL A 64 11.25 -0.32 19.77
CA VAL A 64 10.33 0.10 20.84
C VAL A 64 10.00 -1.06 21.79
N SER A 65 9.81 -2.28 21.27
CA SER A 65 9.47 -3.46 22.10
C SER A 65 10.66 -4.03 22.86
N GLY A 66 11.88 -3.73 22.44
CA GLY A 66 13.10 -4.09 23.17
C GLY A 66 13.31 -3.30 24.48
N THR A 67 12.55 -2.23 24.69
CA THR A 67 12.57 -1.43 25.92
C THR A 67 11.55 -1.98 26.92
N ASN A 68 11.89 -1.96 28.23
CA ASN A 68 11.00 -2.45 29.27
C ASN A 68 9.69 -1.62 29.32
N PRO A 69 8.53 -2.26 29.62
CA PRO A 69 7.27 -1.54 29.77
C PRO A 69 7.35 -0.43 30.81
N GLY A 70 7.12 0.81 30.37
CA GLY A 70 7.16 1.99 31.26
C GLY A 70 8.51 2.71 31.32
N GLU A 71 9.53 2.21 30.66
CA GLU A 71 10.80 2.89 30.46
C GLU A 71 10.75 3.76 29.21
N LEU A 72 11.31 4.97 29.27
CA LEU A 72 11.43 5.83 28.08
C LEU A 72 12.55 5.30 27.18
N LEU A 73 12.35 5.39 25.87
CA LEU A 73 13.40 5.11 24.89
C LEU A 73 14.61 6.02 25.13
N GLY A 74 15.81 5.46 25.03
CA GLY A 74 17.03 6.27 25.03
C GLY A 74 17.06 7.24 23.84
N GLU A 75 17.83 8.33 23.97
CA GLU A 75 17.92 9.35 22.92
C GLU A 75 18.33 8.78 21.55
N ASP A 76 19.29 7.85 21.53
CA ASP A 76 19.73 7.20 20.29
C ASP A 76 18.61 6.36 19.65
N GLN A 77 17.87 5.60 20.46
CA GLN A 77 16.73 4.80 20.00
C GLN A 77 15.59 5.68 19.49
N GLN A 78 15.30 6.80 20.15
CA GLN A 78 14.31 7.77 19.70
C GLN A 78 14.71 8.39 18.37
N ALA A 79 15.98 8.75 18.19
CA ALA A 79 16.49 9.29 16.94
C ALA A 79 16.37 8.28 15.80
N GLU A 80 16.67 7.00 16.06
CA GLU A 80 16.55 5.92 15.08
C GLU A 80 15.08 5.71 14.68
N VAL A 81 14.16 5.61 15.64
CA VAL A 81 12.72 5.48 15.39
C VAL A 81 12.18 6.68 14.62
N ASN A 82 12.56 7.90 15.00
CA ASN A 82 12.13 9.11 14.31
C ASN A 82 12.62 9.13 12.86
N THR A 83 13.88 8.77 12.61
CA THR A 83 14.45 8.72 11.27
C THR A 83 13.74 7.67 10.40
N ALA A 84 13.50 6.47 10.93
CA ALA A 84 12.78 5.42 10.22
C ALA A 84 11.32 5.81 9.94
N ALA A 85 10.66 6.48 10.88
CA ALA A 85 9.31 7.00 10.68
C ALA A 85 9.24 8.05 9.58
N ASP A 86 10.19 8.98 9.54
CA ASP A 86 10.24 10.02 8.51
C ASP A 86 10.50 9.41 7.14
N GLN A 87 11.43 8.47 7.02
CA GLN A 87 11.66 7.73 5.76
C GLN A 87 10.41 6.98 5.29
N LEU A 88 9.69 6.36 6.22
CA LEU A 88 8.46 5.65 5.90
C LEU A 88 7.35 6.61 5.42
N LYS A 89 7.24 7.78 6.04
CA LYS A 89 6.31 8.86 5.64
C LYS A 89 6.66 9.45 4.27
N GLU A 90 7.94 9.61 3.95
CA GLU A 90 8.40 10.15 2.68
C GLU A 90 8.22 9.15 1.53
N ASN A 91 8.63 7.91 1.72
CA ASN A 91 8.66 6.91 0.66
C ASN A 91 7.32 6.17 0.48
N HIS A 92 6.50 6.06 1.52
CA HIS A 92 5.28 5.27 1.57
C HIS A 92 4.10 6.02 2.21
N SER A 93 3.96 7.32 1.92
CA SER A 93 2.97 8.22 2.54
C SER A 93 1.53 7.69 2.53
N ASN A 94 1.14 6.96 1.50
CA ASN A 94 -0.22 6.40 1.33
C ASN A 94 -0.41 5.05 2.04
N SER A 95 0.64 4.49 2.67
CA SER A 95 0.55 3.20 3.37
C SER A 95 -0.04 3.37 4.77
N ALA A 96 -0.76 2.36 5.24
CA ALA A 96 -1.20 2.31 6.63
C ALA A 96 -0.01 2.29 7.61
N TYR A 97 1.13 1.75 7.21
CA TYR A 97 2.34 1.69 8.02
C TYR A 97 2.95 3.07 8.26
N ALA A 98 2.92 3.97 7.26
CA ALA A 98 3.35 5.35 7.46
C ALA A 98 2.46 6.10 8.46
N GLN A 99 1.15 5.84 8.44
CA GLN A 99 0.21 6.40 9.40
C GLN A 99 0.47 5.87 10.82
N PHE A 100 0.76 4.56 10.96
CA PHE A 100 1.13 3.97 12.24
C PHE A 100 2.47 4.50 12.75
N ALA A 101 3.43 4.74 11.86
CA ALA A 101 4.71 5.36 12.19
C ALA A 101 4.53 6.79 12.72
N ALA A 102 3.69 7.59 12.07
CA ALA A 102 3.35 8.94 12.53
C ALA A 102 2.67 8.91 13.91
N MET A 103 1.75 7.96 14.14
CA MET A 103 1.12 7.78 15.46
C MET A 103 2.13 7.34 16.54
N LEU A 104 3.13 6.53 16.18
CA LEU A 104 4.20 6.12 17.09
C LEU A 104 5.09 7.32 17.44
N LYS A 105 5.47 8.12 16.45
CA LYS A 105 6.21 9.37 16.65
C LYS A 105 5.44 10.33 17.56
N ALA A 106 4.15 10.50 17.33
CA ALA A 106 3.29 11.30 18.19
C ALA A 106 3.28 10.79 19.64
N LYS A 107 3.23 9.45 19.84
CA LYS A 107 3.32 8.87 21.17
C LYS A 107 4.66 9.22 21.85
N LEU A 108 5.78 9.05 21.16
CA LEU A 108 7.10 9.38 21.70
C LEU A 108 7.21 10.87 22.04
N ALA A 109 6.63 11.75 21.23
CA ALA A 109 6.57 13.17 21.50
C ALA A 109 5.76 13.48 22.78
N VAL A 110 4.61 12.81 22.97
CA VAL A 110 3.84 12.94 24.23
C VAL A 110 4.64 12.45 25.43
N ASP A 111 5.34 11.32 25.31
CA ASP A 111 6.18 10.79 26.37
C ASP A 111 7.31 11.78 26.76
N ASN A 112 7.78 12.57 25.80
CA ASN A 112 8.76 13.65 25.97
C ASN A 112 8.15 15.01 26.33
N GLN A 113 6.83 15.09 26.53
CA GLN A 113 6.08 16.33 26.80
C GLN A 113 6.12 17.37 25.63
N ASP A 114 6.45 16.95 24.43
CA ASP A 114 6.42 17.74 23.20
C ASP A 114 5.06 17.60 22.51
N LEU A 115 4.07 18.32 23.00
CA LEU A 115 2.70 18.24 22.50
C LEU A 115 2.56 18.86 21.10
N ASP A 116 3.39 19.83 20.74
CA ASP A 116 3.37 20.47 19.43
C ASP A 116 3.79 19.48 18.33
N THR A 117 4.87 18.74 18.56
CA THR A 117 5.29 17.65 17.68
C THR A 117 4.25 16.54 17.64
N ALA A 118 3.67 16.16 18.78
CA ALA A 118 2.62 15.15 18.82
C ALA A 118 1.40 15.55 17.97
N ALA A 119 0.93 16.79 18.08
CA ALA A 119 -0.18 17.31 17.30
C ALA A 119 0.14 17.33 15.80
N SER A 120 1.34 17.78 15.42
CA SER A 120 1.75 17.84 14.01
C SER A 120 1.83 16.46 13.38
N GLU A 121 2.32 15.43 14.06
CA GLU A 121 2.39 14.04 13.57
C GLU A 121 0.99 13.42 13.44
N LEU A 122 0.10 13.67 14.38
CA LEU A 122 -1.30 13.22 14.29
C LEU A 122 -2.04 13.93 13.16
N GLN A 123 -1.82 15.22 12.95
CA GLN A 123 -2.38 15.95 11.83
C GLN A 123 -1.87 15.40 10.50
N TRP A 124 -0.57 15.12 10.38
CA TRP A 124 -0.01 14.47 9.21
C TRP A 124 -0.71 13.13 8.90
N ALA A 125 -0.97 12.31 9.93
CA ALA A 125 -1.68 11.04 9.75
C ALA A 125 -3.13 11.23 9.24
N LEU A 126 -3.81 12.31 9.64
CA LEU A 126 -5.14 12.65 9.14
C LEU A 126 -5.12 13.10 7.68
N ASP A 127 -4.10 13.89 7.29
CA ASP A 127 -4.00 14.47 5.95
C ASP A 127 -3.62 13.45 4.87
N ASN A 128 -3.04 12.31 5.27
CA ASN A 128 -2.60 11.24 4.38
C ASN A 128 -3.61 10.09 4.24
N SER A 129 -4.90 10.42 4.19
CA SER A 129 -6.01 9.52 3.84
C SER A 129 -6.10 8.23 4.70
N PRO A 130 -6.18 8.35 6.02
CA PRO A 130 -6.29 7.17 6.89
C PRO A 130 -7.59 6.39 6.61
N ALA A 131 -7.55 5.08 6.85
CA ALA A 131 -8.77 4.29 6.86
C ALA A 131 -9.76 4.82 7.92
N PRO A 132 -11.09 4.70 7.72
CA PRO A 132 -12.09 5.31 8.63
C PRO A 132 -11.96 4.91 10.10
N ALA A 133 -11.42 3.73 10.38
CA ALA A 133 -11.15 3.28 11.75
C ALA A 133 -9.95 4.00 12.35
N THR A 134 -8.88 4.15 11.59
CA THR A 134 -7.65 4.87 11.96
C THR A 134 -7.94 6.36 12.13
N GLU A 135 -8.70 6.96 11.22
CA GLU A 135 -9.09 8.37 11.27
C GLU A 135 -9.75 8.73 12.62
N ARG A 136 -10.72 7.93 13.06
CA ARG A 136 -11.40 8.15 14.35
C ARG A 136 -10.45 8.09 15.53
N LEU A 137 -9.52 7.14 15.51
CA LEU A 137 -8.51 6.99 16.55
C LEU A 137 -7.55 8.19 16.58
N VAL A 138 -7.08 8.62 15.42
CA VAL A 138 -6.15 9.76 15.30
C VAL A 138 -6.83 11.05 15.77
N ARG A 139 -8.07 11.32 15.34
CA ARG A 139 -8.85 12.49 15.81
C ARG A 139 -9.03 12.49 17.34
N LEU A 140 -9.30 11.32 17.93
CA LEU A 140 -9.41 11.22 19.40
C LEU A 140 -8.08 11.52 20.11
N ARG A 141 -6.97 11.07 19.54
CA ARG A 141 -5.64 11.35 20.09
C ARG A 141 -5.26 12.82 19.92
N LEU A 142 -5.53 13.41 18.77
CA LEU A 142 -5.29 14.82 18.50
C LEU A 142 -6.03 15.70 19.52
N ALA A 143 -7.32 15.47 19.74
CA ALA A 143 -8.13 16.20 20.71
C ALA A 143 -7.67 16.05 22.18
N ARG A 144 -6.70 15.17 22.47
CA ARG A 144 -6.11 15.03 23.81
C ARG A 144 -4.78 15.76 23.98
N VAL A 145 -4.14 16.08 22.88
CA VAL A 145 -2.84 16.79 22.89
C VAL A 145 -2.99 18.28 22.62
N GLU A 146 -4.14 18.70 22.06
CA GLU A 146 -4.59 20.09 21.96
C GLU A 146 -5.17 20.58 23.29
#